data_d6f13712eb678d94ed812bdeba277e94
#
_entry.id   d6f13712eb678d94ed812bdeba277e94
#
_cell.length_a   1.000
_cell.length_b   1.000
_cell.length_c   1.000
_cell.angle_alpha   90.00
_cell.angle_beta   90.00
_cell.angle_gamma   90.00
#
_symmetry.space_group_name_H-M   'P 1'
#
loop_
_entity.id
_entity.type
_entity.pdbx_description
1 polymer ?
#
loop_
_entity_poly.entity_id
_entity_poly.type
_entity_poly.pdbx_seq_one_letter_code
_entity_poly.pdbx_strand_id
1 'polypeptide(L)'
;MTGGENLFETRFTAGNLGDLIISGTEGGRFKKMVEAGLLVDMTELLKEKDVLKNYETAITKTNAHAGQEGIYAIPSEISNQSPEISTDGIDPLVIPFVRWDAYRQAGYPEMKTLEDWITVMEQLQELIPESDSGKKTYAISLFKDWDGNMMMCAKNYASLYGYNELGFTLIQADGSDIQDILDERGQYIRALRFLFTANQEGLVDPESTQQNYDALSAKYRDGQILTSIWSW
;
A
#
# COMPACT_ATOMS: atom_id res chain seq x y z
N MET A 1 1.19 5.91 15.46
CA MET A 1 0.29 6.38 16.54
C MET A 1 -0.74 5.29 16.81
N THR A 2 -0.66 4.64 17.93
CA THR A 2 -1.65 3.63 18.36
C THR A 2 -2.88 4.36 18.88
N GLY A 3 -4.03 4.18 18.27
CA GLY A 3 -5.27 4.80 18.71
C GLY A 3 -6.26 5.13 17.60
N GLY A 4 -5.81 5.10 16.37
CA GLY A 4 -6.64 5.21 15.18
C GLY A 4 -7.65 6.36 15.19
N GLU A 5 -8.79 6.11 14.60
CA GLU A 5 -9.86 7.07 14.39
C GLU A 5 -10.45 7.63 15.71
N ASN A 6 -10.58 6.79 16.73
CA ASN A 6 -11.10 7.21 18.04
C ASN A 6 -10.22 8.27 18.73
N LEU A 7 -8.90 8.16 18.60
CA LEU A 7 -7.99 9.15 19.16
C LEU A 7 -8.06 10.47 18.40
N PHE A 8 -8.18 10.39 17.07
CA PHE A 8 -8.37 11.57 16.23
C PHE A 8 -9.66 12.31 16.62
N GLU A 9 -10.81 11.63 16.67
CA GLU A 9 -12.10 12.23 17.02
C GLU A 9 -12.10 12.83 18.43
N THR A 10 -11.44 12.19 19.39
CA THR A 10 -11.29 12.73 20.74
C THR A 10 -10.50 14.04 20.76
N ARG A 11 -9.38 14.08 20.06
CA ARG A 11 -8.54 15.29 19.97
C ARG A 11 -9.18 16.38 19.13
N PHE A 12 -9.87 16.01 18.06
CA PHE A 12 -10.62 16.91 17.22
C PHE A 12 -11.71 17.64 18.03
N THR A 13 -12.51 16.88 18.77
CA THR A 13 -13.58 17.43 19.63
C THR A 13 -13.01 18.33 20.74
N ALA A 14 -11.84 18.02 21.25
CA ALA A 14 -11.14 18.83 22.24
C ALA A 14 -10.43 20.07 21.64
N GLY A 15 -10.43 20.23 20.30
CA GLY A 15 -9.69 21.31 19.62
C GLY A 15 -8.17 21.22 19.79
N ASN A 16 -7.64 20.04 20.06
CA ASN A 16 -6.21 19.82 20.37
C ASN A 16 -5.59 18.74 19.48
N LEU A 17 -5.32 19.10 18.24
CA LEU A 17 -4.67 18.21 17.27
C LEU A 17 -3.13 18.36 17.26
N GLY A 18 -2.57 19.31 18.00
CA GLY A 18 -1.15 19.65 18.01
C GLY A 18 -0.80 20.77 17.03
N ASP A 19 0.48 21.13 16.99
CA ASP A 19 0.97 22.25 16.15
C ASP A 19 1.22 21.81 14.70
N LEU A 20 1.53 20.54 14.48
CA LEU A 20 1.71 19.92 13.16
C LEU A 20 0.87 18.65 13.09
N ILE A 21 0.03 18.57 12.04
CA ILE A 21 -0.86 17.46 11.83
C ILE A 21 -0.41 16.73 10.56
N ILE A 22 -0.03 15.47 10.69
CA ILE A 22 0.20 14.57 9.55
C ILE A 22 -0.98 13.59 9.51
N SER A 23 -1.81 13.71 8.50
CA SER A 23 -3.05 12.95 8.40
C SER A 23 -3.42 12.68 6.94
N GLY A 24 -4.09 11.57 6.70
CA GLY A 24 -4.81 11.35 5.43
C GLY A 24 -6.03 12.26 5.28
N THR A 25 -6.61 12.24 4.11
CA THR A 25 -7.81 13.04 3.75
C THR A 25 -9.11 12.24 3.80
N GLU A 26 -9.04 10.98 4.20
CA GLU A 26 -10.13 10.00 4.18
C GLU A 26 -11.35 10.49 4.99
N GLY A 27 -12.51 10.10 4.53
CA GLY A 27 -13.78 10.41 5.21
C GLY A 27 -14.09 11.90 5.36
N GLY A 28 -13.48 12.77 4.53
CA GLY A 28 -13.67 14.21 4.62
C GLY A 28 -13.00 14.86 5.84
N ARG A 29 -12.04 14.18 6.47
CA ARG A 29 -11.33 14.64 7.66
C ARG A 29 -10.69 16.01 7.46
N PHE A 30 -10.04 16.24 6.32
CA PHE A 30 -9.41 17.52 5.99
C PHE A 30 -10.43 18.66 6.01
N LYS A 31 -11.54 18.51 5.30
CA LYS A 31 -12.61 19.50 5.26
C LYS A 31 -13.17 19.80 6.66
N LYS A 32 -13.43 18.77 7.47
CA LYS A 32 -13.90 18.93 8.85
C LYS A 32 -12.95 19.76 9.71
N MET A 33 -11.63 19.54 9.58
CA MET A 33 -10.62 20.31 10.32
C MET A 33 -10.60 21.77 9.91
N VAL A 34 -10.74 22.06 8.61
CA VAL A 34 -10.83 23.42 8.07
C VAL A 34 -12.10 24.12 8.58
N GLU A 35 -13.26 23.50 8.44
CA GLU A 35 -14.55 24.04 8.89
C GLU A 35 -14.59 24.30 10.40
N ALA A 36 -13.89 23.48 11.18
CA ALA A 36 -13.77 23.66 12.64
C ALA A 36 -12.74 24.72 13.05
N GLY A 37 -12.06 25.36 12.08
CA GLY A 37 -11.03 26.37 12.37
C GLY A 37 -9.78 25.83 13.07
N LEU A 38 -9.50 24.53 12.92
CA LEU A 38 -8.33 23.86 13.55
C LEU A 38 -7.07 23.95 12.69
N LEU A 39 -7.18 24.41 11.45
CA LEU A 39 -6.05 24.62 10.55
C LEU A 39 -5.85 26.10 10.25
N VAL A 40 -4.60 26.50 10.21
CA VAL A 40 -4.21 27.87 9.85
C VAL A 40 -4.28 28.02 8.33
N ASP A 41 -4.86 29.12 7.83
CA ASP A 41 -4.68 29.52 6.44
C ASP A 41 -3.25 30.02 6.23
N MET A 42 -2.50 29.29 5.45
CA MET A 42 -1.11 29.55 5.15
C MET A 42 -0.90 30.40 3.87
N THR A 43 -1.96 30.85 3.22
CA THR A 43 -1.89 31.55 1.93
C THR A 43 -0.87 32.69 1.95
N GLU A 44 -0.95 33.57 2.94
CA GLU A 44 -0.02 34.70 3.06
C GLU A 44 1.39 34.25 3.47
N LEU A 45 1.50 33.23 4.32
CA LEU A 45 2.79 32.72 4.79
C LEU A 45 3.61 32.08 3.67
N LEU A 46 2.92 31.51 2.66
CA LEU A 46 3.56 30.79 1.57
C LEU A 46 3.88 31.66 0.36
N LYS A 47 3.33 32.86 0.25
CA LYS A 47 3.60 33.77 -0.88
C LYS A 47 5.10 34.08 -1.07
N GLU A 48 5.85 34.14 -0.01
CA GLU A 48 7.28 34.47 -0.04
C GLU A 48 8.18 33.22 -0.03
N LYS A 49 7.60 32.02 -0.13
CA LYS A 49 8.34 30.75 -0.07
C LYS A 49 8.58 30.18 -1.44
N ASP A 50 9.70 30.54 -2.05
CA ASP A 50 10.07 30.11 -3.42
C ASP A 50 10.12 28.58 -3.58
N VAL A 51 10.44 27.85 -2.53
CA VAL A 51 10.57 26.40 -2.56
C VAL A 51 9.28 25.69 -2.97
N LEU A 52 8.12 26.31 -2.73
CA LEU A 52 6.81 25.72 -3.07
C LEU A 52 6.28 26.13 -4.45
N LYS A 53 6.93 27.06 -5.15
CA LYS A 53 6.48 27.54 -6.47
C LYS A 53 6.36 26.42 -7.51
N ASN A 54 7.26 25.43 -7.45
CA ASN A 54 7.23 24.31 -8.38
C ASN A 54 6.12 23.30 -8.12
N TYR A 55 5.40 23.45 -7.01
CA TYR A 55 4.38 22.50 -6.54
C TYR A 55 2.99 23.11 -6.43
N GLU A 56 2.79 24.30 -6.97
CA GLU A 56 1.51 25.04 -6.90
C GLU A 56 0.31 24.22 -7.35
N THR A 57 0.46 23.43 -8.42
CA THR A 57 -0.62 22.58 -8.92
C THR A 57 -1.06 21.54 -7.91
N ALA A 58 -0.11 20.86 -7.26
CA ALA A 58 -0.41 19.84 -6.26
C ALA A 58 -1.04 20.46 -5.00
N ILE A 59 -0.51 21.60 -4.55
CA ILE A 59 -1.03 22.35 -3.39
C ILE A 59 -2.47 22.80 -3.67
N THR A 60 -2.71 23.38 -4.84
CA THR A 60 -4.06 23.85 -5.26
C THR A 60 -5.05 22.69 -5.30
N LYS A 61 -4.69 21.57 -5.93
CA LYS A 61 -5.56 20.38 -6.01
C LYS A 61 -5.90 19.82 -4.62
N THR A 62 -4.93 19.76 -3.71
CA THR A 62 -5.18 19.30 -2.34
C THR A 62 -6.16 20.24 -1.63
N ASN A 63 -5.95 21.55 -1.72
CA ASN A 63 -6.79 22.52 -1.03
C ASN A 63 -8.17 22.74 -1.68
N ALA A 64 -8.38 22.29 -2.91
CA ALA A 64 -9.72 22.25 -3.50
C ALA A 64 -10.72 21.41 -2.68
N HIS A 65 -10.22 20.48 -1.87
CA HIS A 65 -11.03 19.67 -0.95
C HIS A 65 -11.26 20.31 0.44
N ALA A 66 -10.75 21.50 0.68
CA ALA A 66 -10.89 22.21 1.96
C ALA A 66 -12.34 22.65 2.25
N GLY A 67 -13.14 22.85 1.21
CA GLY A 67 -14.52 23.36 1.33
C GLY A 67 -14.60 24.89 1.43
N GLN A 68 -13.47 25.58 1.49
CA GLN A 68 -13.35 27.04 1.44
C GLN A 68 -12.04 27.44 0.79
N GLU A 69 -11.94 28.71 0.36
CA GLU A 69 -10.74 29.26 -0.26
C GLU A 69 -9.60 29.39 0.75
N GLY A 70 -8.36 29.10 0.32
CA GLY A 70 -7.16 29.20 1.14
C GLY A 70 -6.22 28.00 1.00
N ILE A 71 -5.07 28.07 1.64
CA ILE A 71 -4.08 26.99 1.71
C ILE A 71 -3.99 26.48 3.15
N TYR A 72 -4.60 25.34 3.43
CA TYR A 72 -4.69 24.73 4.77
C TYR A 72 -3.84 23.47 4.91
N ALA A 73 -3.34 22.93 3.79
CA ALA A 73 -2.48 21.75 3.80
C ALA A 73 -1.44 21.81 2.67
N ILE A 74 -0.30 21.21 2.94
CA ILE A 74 0.74 20.90 1.96
C ILE A 74 0.79 19.38 1.85
N PRO A 75 0.67 18.79 0.64
CA PRO A 75 0.82 17.35 0.46
C PRO A 75 2.19 16.88 0.97
N SER A 76 2.24 15.73 1.65
CA SER A 76 3.48 15.16 2.18
C SER A 76 4.35 14.52 1.09
N GLU A 77 3.71 14.08 0.02
CA GLU A 77 4.35 13.46 -1.15
C GLU A 77 3.92 14.21 -2.40
N ILE A 78 4.83 14.99 -2.97
CA ILE A 78 4.58 15.80 -4.16
C ILE A 78 5.74 15.71 -5.13
N SER A 79 5.41 15.73 -6.41
CA SER A 79 6.38 15.85 -7.50
C SER A 79 5.99 17.00 -8.43
N ASN A 80 6.98 17.66 -9.01
CA ASN A 80 6.81 18.62 -10.11
C ASN A 80 6.95 17.97 -11.48
N GLN A 81 7.19 16.66 -11.53
CA GLN A 81 7.29 15.90 -12.77
C GLN A 81 5.93 15.33 -13.16
N SER A 82 5.74 15.16 -14.47
CA SER A 82 4.58 14.43 -14.97
C SER A 82 4.62 12.97 -14.46
N PRO A 83 3.49 12.37 -14.05
CA PRO A 83 3.43 10.95 -13.69
C PRO A 83 3.77 10.01 -14.85
N GLU A 84 3.79 10.52 -16.09
CA GLU A 84 4.21 9.76 -17.29
C GLU A 84 5.73 9.65 -17.44
N ILE A 85 6.49 10.45 -16.69
CA ILE A 85 7.95 10.42 -16.71
C ILE A 85 8.42 9.40 -15.69
N SER A 86 9.06 8.34 -16.17
CA SER A 86 9.73 7.38 -15.29
C SER A 86 10.81 8.08 -14.46
N THR A 87 10.78 7.86 -13.15
CA THR A 87 11.78 8.40 -12.23
C THR A 87 12.73 7.29 -11.83
N ASP A 88 14.00 7.41 -12.20
CA ASP A 88 15.04 6.49 -11.74
C ASP A 88 15.27 6.67 -10.23
N GLY A 89 15.44 5.56 -9.53
CA GLY A 89 15.82 5.55 -8.10
C GLY A 89 14.66 5.71 -7.10
N ILE A 90 13.41 5.62 -7.55
CA ILE A 90 12.27 5.43 -6.65
C ILE A 90 11.91 3.95 -6.60
N ASP A 91 12.04 3.35 -5.43
CA ASP A 91 11.62 1.98 -5.23
C ASP A 91 10.10 1.85 -5.37
N PRO A 92 9.60 0.93 -6.20
CA PRO A 92 8.18 0.66 -6.27
C PRO A 92 7.65 0.21 -4.92
N LEU A 93 6.50 0.74 -4.51
CA LEU A 93 5.88 0.38 -3.24
C LEU A 93 5.33 -1.05 -3.25
N VAL A 94 4.80 -1.47 -4.38
CA VAL A 94 4.21 -2.80 -4.58
C VAL A 94 4.83 -3.44 -5.81
N ILE A 95 5.73 -4.40 -5.58
CA ILE A 95 6.32 -5.27 -6.60
C ILE A 95 6.61 -6.65 -5.98
N PRO A 96 6.85 -7.69 -6.79
CA PRO A 96 7.32 -8.96 -6.28
C PRO A 96 8.73 -8.84 -5.69
N PHE A 97 8.86 -9.17 -4.42
CA PHE A 97 10.14 -9.40 -3.75
C PHE A 97 10.29 -10.88 -3.45
N VAL A 98 11.49 -11.38 -3.58
CA VAL A 98 11.81 -12.78 -3.33
C VAL A 98 13.08 -12.90 -2.50
N ARG A 99 13.13 -13.87 -1.61
CA ARG A 99 14.32 -14.22 -0.87
C ARG A 99 15.41 -14.67 -1.86
N TRP A 100 16.41 -13.83 -2.02
CA TRP A 100 17.38 -13.92 -3.11
C TRP A 100 18.24 -15.18 -3.08
N ASP A 101 18.65 -15.64 -1.90
CA ASP A 101 19.44 -16.86 -1.72
C ASP A 101 18.67 -18.09 -2.21
N ALA A 102 17.39 -18.19 -1.88
CA ALA A 102 16.50 -19.26 -2.34
C ALA A 102 16.27 -19.19 -3.86
N TYR A 103 15.98 -17.99 -4.39
CA TYR A 103 15.75 -17.77 -5.82
C TYR A 103 16.99 -18.13 -6.66
N ARG A 104 18.18 -17.74 -6.19
CA ARG A 104 19.46 -18.13 -6.81
C ARG A 104 19.67 -19.64 -6.78
N GLN A 105 19.35 -20.30 -5.65
CA GLN A 105 19.48 -21.74 -5.51
C GLN A 105 18.50 -22.50 -6.42
N ALA A 106 17.31 -21.93 -6.66
CA ALA A 106 16.34 -22.44 -7.62
C ALA A 106 16.76 -22.29 -9.10
N GLY A 107 17.86 -21.57 -9.38
CA GLY A 107 18.37 -21.39 -10.74
C GLY A 107 17.73 -20.26 -11.52
N TYR A 108 17.20 -19.24 -10.83
CA TYR A 108 16.54 -18.06 -11.42
C TYR A 108 15.33 -18.40 -12.28
N PRO A 109 14.34 -19.12 -11.76
CA PRO A 109 13.16 -19.50 -12.53
C PRO A 109 12.41 -18.26 -13.03
N GLU A 110 11.89 -18.34 -14.24
CA GLU A 110 11.13 -17.24 -14.83
C GLU A 110 9.78 -17.06 -14.12
N MET A 111 9.41 -15.80 -13.83
CA MET A 111 8.14 -15.40 -13.21
C MET A 111 7.57 -14.21 -13.99
N LYS A 112 6.66 -14.45 -14.93
CA LYS A 112 5.98 -13.41 -15.72
C LYS A 112 4.56 -13.15 -15.28
N THR A 113 3.95 -14.14 -14.66
CA THR A 113 2.55 -14.11 -14.27
C THR A 113 2.38 -14.55 -12.81
N LEU A 114 1.22 -14.29 -12.23
CA LEU A 114 0.87 -14.81 -10.89
C LEU A 114 0.84 -16.34 -10.89
N GLU A 115 0.46 -16.96 -12.01
CA GLU A 115 0.41 -18.39 -12.15
C GLU A 115 1.82 -19.01 -12.16
N ASP A 116 2.79 -18.38 -12.84
CA ASP A 116 4.20 -18.81 -12.78
C ASP A 116 4.74 -18.68 -11.35
N TRP A 117 4.30 -17.64 -10.65
CA TRP A 117 4.76 -17.37 -9.29
C TRP A 117 4.39 -18.49 -8.32
N ILE A 118 3.22 -19.14 -8.47
CA ILE A 118 2.84 -20.31 -7.67
C ILE A 118 3.92 -21.39 -7.77
N THR A 119 4.29 -21.79 -8.99
CA THR A 119 5.30 -22.84 -9.22
C THR A 119 6.66 -22.47 -8.64
N VAL A 120 7.06 -21.20 -8.76
CA VAL A 120 8.32 -20.75 -8.17
C VAL A 120 8.27 -20.78 -6.64
N MET A 121 7.18 -20.33 -6.05
CA MET A 121 7.01 -20.36 -4.59
C MET A 121 7.07 -21.78 -4.01
N GLU A 122 6.49 -22.76 -4.69
CA GLU A 122 6.62 -24.19 -4.33
C GLU A 122 8.08 -24.61 -4.28
N GLN A 123 8.83 -24.31 -5.34
CA GLN A 123 10.27 -24.63 -5.40
C GLN A 123 11.07 -23.94 -4.27
N LEU A 124 10.78 -22.67 -4.00
CA LEU A 124 11.48 -21.95 -2.92
C LEU A 124 11.18 -22.54 -1.54
N GLN A 125 9.93 -22.92 -1.28
CA GLN A 125 9.53 -23.51 -0.01
C GLN A 125 10.11 -24.92 0.18
N GLU A 126 10.25 -25.71 -0.89
CA GLU A 126 10.95 -26.99 -0.88
C GLU A 126 12.46 -26.84 -0.61
N LEU A 127 13.09 -25.83 -1.19
CA LEU A 127 14.53 -25.56 -1.00
C LEU A 127 14.85 -25.01 0.37
N ILE A 128 13.97 -24.23 0.96
CA ILE A 128 14.13 -23.61 2.27
C ILE A 128 12.91 -23.97 3.14
N PRO A 129 12.83 -25.22 3.63
CA PRO A 129 11.67 -25.68 4.40
C PRO A 129 11.59 -25.10 5.81
N GLU A 130 12.72 -24.62 6.35
CA GLU A 130 12.84 -24.07 7.69
C GLU A 130 13.55 -22.72 7.69
N SER A 131 13.15 -21.87 8.62
CA SER A 131 13.76 -20.56 8.89
C SER A 131 15.06 -20.70 9.70
N ASP A 132 15.70 -19.57 9.99
CA ASP A 132 16.92 -19.50 10.81
C ASP A 132 16.70 -20.06 12.23
N SER A 133 15.47 -19.98 12.76
CA SER A 133 15.10 -20.56 14.06
C SER A 133 14.54 -21.99 13.99
N GLY A 134 14.53 -22.63 12.82
CA GLY A 134 14.00 -23.98 12.61
C GLY A 134 12.47 -24.07 12.54
N LYS A 135 11.80 -22.95 12.23
CA LYS A 135 10.36 -22.93 12.02
C LYS A 135 10.03 -23.15 10.55
N LYS A 136 8.88 -23.75 10.29
CA LYS A 136 8.38 -23.94 8.92
C LYS A 136 8.33 -22.61 8.17
N THR A 137 8.78 -22.61 6.92
CA THR A 137 8.68 -21.47 6.01
C THR A 137 7.36 -21.49 5.25
N TYR A 138 6.95 -20.31 4.80
CA TYR A 138 5.82 -20.09 3.91
C TYR A 138 6.23 -19.12 2.81
N ALA A 139 5.67 -19.31 1.64
CA ALA A 139 5.96 -18.40 0.54
C ALA A 139 5.28 -17.04 0.72
N ILE A 140 4.04 -17.02 1.17
CA ILE A 140 3.22 -15.82 1.38
C ILE A 140 2.78 -15.77 2.84
N SER A 141 2.85 -14.58 3.44
CA SER A 141 2.17 -14.29 4.70
C SER A 141 1.54 -12.90 4.63
N LEU A 142 0.32 -12.81 5.11
CA LEU A 142 -0.50 -11.61 5.11
C LEU A 142 -0.72 -11.14 6.56
N PHE A 143 -1.28 -9.95 6.72
CA PHE A 143 -1.61 -9.39 8.03
C PHE A 143 -2.94 -8.63 7.96
N LYS A 144 -3.57 -8.37 9.10
CA LYS A 144 -4.94 -7.82 9.15
C LYS A 144 -5.01 -6.30 9.33
N ASP A 145 -3.89 -5.66 9.67
CA ASP A 145 -3.87 -4.22 9.92
C ASP A 145 -3.85 -3.46 8.60
N TRP A 146 -4.39 -2.25 8.59
CA TRP A 146 -4.39 -1.27 7.50
C TRP A 146 -4.30 -1.90 6.09
N ASP A 147 -3.20 -1.73 5.37
CA ASP A 147 -3.01 -2.23 3.99
C ASP A 147 -2.94 -3.76 3.87
N GLY A 148 -2.75 -4.45 4.99
CA GLY A 148 -2.66 -5.90 5.03
C GLY A 148 -3.99 -6.62 5.06
N ASN A 149 -5.12 -5.93 5.24
CA ASN A 149 -6.41 -6.60 5.25
C ASN A 149 -6.67 -7.31 3.90
N MET A 150 -7.51 -8.36 3.92
CA MET A 150 -7.66 -9.28 2.80
C MET A 150 -8.04 -8.61 1.47
N MET A 151 -8.89 -7.59 1.52
CA MET A 151 -9.27 -6.86 0.31
C MET A 151 -8.09 -6.08 -0.27
N MET A 152 -7.31 -5.42 0.58
CA MET A 152 -6.12 -4.67 0.17
C MET A 152 -5.03 -5.60 -0.37
N CYS A 153 -4.84 -6.77 0.24
CA CYS A 153 -3.91 -7.77 -0.28
C CYS A 153 -4.26 -8.20 -1.71
N ALA A 154 -5.52 -8.55 -1.97
CA ALA A 154 -5.94 -8.97 -3.31
C ALA A 154 -5.76 -7.85 -4.35
N LYS A 155 -6.13 -6.60 -4.04
CA LYS A 155 -5.95 -5.47 -4.97
C LYS A 155 -4.48 -5.21 -5.29
N ASN A 156 -3.58 -5.38 -4.31
CA ASN A 156 -2.15 -5.17 -4.53
C ASN A 156 -1.58 -6.16 -5.54
N TYR A 157 -2.06 -7.40 -5.58
CA TYR A 157 -1.70 -8.32 -6.67
C TYR A 157 -2.26 -7.87 -8.02
N ALA A 158 -3.45 -7.27 -8.06
CA ALA A 158 -4.00 -6.69 -9.29
C ALA A 158 -3.18 -5.49 -9.78
N SER A 159 -2.58 -4.72 -8.88
CA SER A 159 -1.73 -3.56 -9.24
C SER A 159 -0.48 -3.96 -10.03
N LEU A 160 0.00 -5.19 -9.92
CA LEU A 160 1.11 -5.71 -10.72
C LEU A 160 0.78 -5.76 -12.23
N TYR A 161 -0.49 -5.69 -12.59
CA TYR A 161 -0.97 -5.61 -13.97
C TYR A 161 -1.40 -4.19 -14.38
N GLY A 162 -0.97 -3.17 -13.64
CA GLY A 162 -1.24 -1.77 -13.94
C GLY A 162 -2.60 -1.24 -13.47
N TYR A 163 -3.30 -1.99 -12.63
CA TYR A 163 -4.59 -1.55 -12.09
C TYR A 163 -4.46 -0.93 -10.71
N ASN A 164 -5.16 0.18 -10.51
CA ASN A 164 -5.30 0.81 -9.21
C ASN A 164 -6.76 0.75 -8.74
N GLU A 165 -6.97 0.69 -7.44
CA GLU A 165 -8.31 0.62 -6.87
C GLU A 165 -8.87 2.02 -6.61
N LEU A 166 -10.14 2.18 -6.98
CA LEU A 166 -10.94 3.34 -6.63
C LEU A 166 -12.33 2.88 -6.14
N GLY A 167 -12.47 2.79 -4.84
CA GLY A 167 -13.68 2.23 -4.22
C GLY A 167 -13.84 0.75 -4.52
N PHE A 168 -14.89 0.36 -5.24
CA PHE A 168 -15.15 -1.02 -5.65
C PHE A 168 -14.85 -1.29 -7.12
N THR A 169 -13.98 -0.49 -7.73
CA THR A 169 -13.54 -0.65 -9.11
C THR A 169 -12.03 -0.71 -9.18
N LEU A 170 -11.53 -1.41 -10.19
CA LEU A 170 -10.13 -1.36 -10.60
C LEU A 170 -10.03 -0.55 -11.89
N ILE A 171 -9.14 0.42 -11.91
CA ILE A 171 -8.93 1.30 -13.07
C ILE A 171 -7.50 1.12 -13.54
N GLN A 172 -7.31 0.85 -14.82
CA GLN A 172 -5.99 0.83 -15.42
C GLN A 172 -5.35 2.23 -15.36
N ALA A 173 -4.05 2.28 -15.12
CA ALA A 173 -3.32 3.53 -14.87
C ALA A 173 -3.49 4.58 -15.98
N ASP A 174 -3.65 4.15 -17.23
CA ASP A 174 -3.90 5.00 -18.39
C ASP A 174 -5.39 5.32 -18.64
N GLY A 175 -6.29 4.79 -17.79
CA GLY A 175 -7.74 4.96 -17.93
C GLY A 175 -8.38 4.14 -19.05
N SER A 176 -7.66 3.25 -19.71
CA SER A 176 -8.15 2.48 -20.85
C SER A 176 -9.15 1.37 -20.48
N ASP A 177 -9.11 0.92 -19.22
CA ASP A 177 -10.00 -0.14 -18.74
C ASP A 177 -10.47 0.14 -17.30
N ILE A 178 -11.73 -0.17 -17.04
CA ILE A 178 -12.37 -0.08 -15.72
C ILE A 178 -13.08 -1.40 -15.46
N GLN A 179 -12.73 -2.04 -14.35
CA GLN A 179 -13.28 -3.33 -13.95
C GLN A 179 -14.00 -3.23 -12.61
N ASP A 180 -15.18 -3.81 -12.50
CA ASP A 180 -15.81 -4.05 -11.20
C ASP A 180 -15.05 -5.16 -10.46
N ILE A 181 -14.93 -5.07 -9.14
CA ILE A 181 -14.27 -6.12 -8.33
C ILE A 181 -15.01 -7.47 -8.40
N LEU A 182 -16.26 -7.48 -8.79
CA LEU A 182 -17.06 -8.71 -8.98
C LEU A 182 -16.99 -9.27 -10.41
N ASP A 183 -16.26 -8.63 -11.32
CA ASP A 183 -16.06 -9.19 -12.66
C ASP A 183 -15.27 -10.50 -12.55
N GLU A 184 -15.91 -11.61 -12.87
CA GLU A 184 -15.31 -12.95 -12.79
C GLU A 184 -14.04 -13.12 -13.64
N ARG A 185 -13.87 -12.30 -14.67
CA ARG A 185 -12.67 -12.26 -15.54
C ARG A 185 -11.73 -11.13 -15.20
N GLY A 186 -12.09 -10.31 -14.22
CA GLY A 186 -11.33 -9.15 -13.77
C GLY A 186 -10.09 -9.52 -12.97
N GLN A 187 -9.19 -8.56 -12.84
CA GLN A 187 -7.91 -8.72 -12.16
C GLN A 187 -8.07 -8.96 -10.65
N TYR A 188 -9.12 -8.43 -10.03
CA TYR A 188 -9.37 -8.68 -8.61
C TYR A 188 -9.70 -10.15 -8.36
N ILE A 189 -10.60 -10.73 -9.15
CA ILE A 189 -10.94 -12.16 -9.04
C ILE A 189 -9.75 -13.05 -9.41
N ARG A 190 -8.92 -12.64 -10.37
CA ARG A 190 -7.65 -13.33 -10.66
C ARG A 190 -6.71 -13.34 -9.47
N ALA A 191 -6.54 -12.22 -8.79
CA ALA A 191 -5.74 -12.11 -7.57
C ALA A 191 -6.29 -12.99 -6.43
N LEU A 192 -7.61 -13.04 -6.25
CA LEU A 192 -8.24 -13.95 -5.28
C LEU A 192 -7.99 -15.42 -5.63
N ARG A 193 -8.08 -15.80 -6.91
CA ARG A 193 -7.76 -17.17 -7.36
C ARG A 193 -6.30 -17.53 -7.09
N PHE A 194 -5.39 -16.60 -7.34
CA PHE A 194 -3.98 -16.78 -7.00
C PHE A 194 -3.78 -17.06 -5.51
N LEU A 195 -4.33 -16.23 -4.62
CA LEU A 195 -4.25 -16.42 -3.17
C LEU A 195 -4.92 -17.72 -2.72
N PHE A 196 -6.05 -18.06 -3.31
CA PHE A 196 -6.76 -19.31 -3.05
C PHE A 196 -5.90 -20.52 -3.44
N THR A 197 -5.32 -20.53 -4.64
CA THR A 197 -4.44 -21.61 -5.11
C THR A 197 -3.21 -21.72 -4.22
N ALA A 198 -2.54 -20.61 -3.92
CA ALA A 198 -1.39 -20.59 -3.01
C ALA A 198 -1.74 -21.17 -1.63
N ASN A 199 -2.93 -20.90 -1.12
CA ASN A 199 -3.39 -21.47 0.14
C ASN A 199 -3.66 -22.98 0.04
N GLN A 200 -4.24 -23.47 -1.06
CA GLN A 200 -4.48 -24.91 -1.27
C GLN A 200 -3.16 -25.69 -1.34
N GLU A 201 -2.13 -25.11 -1.95
CA GLU A 201 -0.78 -25.69 -2.05
C GLU A 201 0.04 -25.53 -0.75
N GLY A 202 -0.52 -24.96 0.31
CA GLY A 202 0.16 -24.79 1.60
C GLY A 202 1.28 -23.75 1.59
N LEU A 203 1.23 -22.80 0.65
CA LEU A 203 2.21 -21.73 0.49
C LEU A 203 1.90 -20.51 1.35
N VAL A 204 0.66 -20.37 1.82
CA VAL A 204 0.21 -19.24 2.64
C VAL A 204 0.34 -19.59 4.13
N ASP A 205 0.94 -18.68 4.88
CA ASP A 205 1.02 -18.78 6.34
C ASP A 205 -0.38 -18.82 6.94
N PRO A 206 -0.73 -19.85 7.73
CA PRO A 206 -2.07 -20.01 8.31
C PRO A 206 -2.46 -18.90 9.30
N GLU A 207 -1.49 -18.14 9.83
CA GLU A 207 -1.76 -17.01 10.72
C GLU A 207 -2.10 -15.72 9.96
N SER A 208 -2.04 -15.71 8.65
CA SER A 208 -2.25 -14.54 7.77
C SER A 208 -3.50 -13.74 8.07
N THR A 209 -4.59 -14.37 8.47
CA THR A 209 -5.87 -13.69 8.76
C THR A 209 -5.99 -13.15 10.19
N GLN A 210 -5.06 -13.49 11.07
CA GLN A 210 -5.14 -13.16 12.50
C GLN A 210 -4.00 -12.30 13.01
N GLN A 211 -2.82 -12.45 12.43
CA GLN A 211 -1.64 -11.72 12.86
C GLN A 211 -1.69 -10.25 12.46
N ASN A 212 -0.97 -9.42 13.21
CA ASN A 212 -0.73 -8.03 12.90
C ASN A 212 0.61 -7.84 12.17
N TYR A 213 0.89 -6.61 11.76
CA TYR A 213 2.13 -6.25 11.07
C TYR A 213 3.39 -6.60 11.87
N ASP A 214 3.40 -6.36 13.20
CA ASP A 214 4.57 -6.63 14.03
C ASP A 214 4.92 -8.13 14.05
N ALA A 215 3.91 -9.00 14.14
CA ALA A 215 4.08 -10.44 14.10
C ALA A 215 4.61 -10.89 12.72
N LEU A 216 4.07 -10.35 11.62
CA LEU A 216 4.56 -10.61 10.28
C LEU A 216 6.01 -10.15 10.11
N SER A 217 6.36 -8.94 10.54
CA SER A 217 7.72 -8.41 10.49
C SER A 217 8.74 -9.29 11.24
N ALA A 218 8.33 -9.85 12.37
CA ALA A 218 9.17 -10.79 13.10
C ALA A 218 9.45 -12.08 12.30
N LYS A 219 8.45 -12.59 11.55
CA LYS A 219 8.61 -13.75 10.67
C LYS A 219 9.54 -13.47 9.50
N TYR A 220 9.46 -12.26 8.89
CA TYR A 220 10.42 -11.86 7.85
C TYR A 220 11.85 -11.83 8.38
N ARG A 221 12.07 -11.24 9.56
CA ARG A 221 13.42 -11.18 10.18
C ARG A 221 13.98 -12.54 10.53
N ASP A 222 13.13 -13.51 10.84
CA ASP A 222 13.50 -14.91 11.12
C ASP A 222 13.65 -15.75 9.84
N GLY A 223 13.40 -15.18 8.65
CA GLY A 223 13.47 -15.91 7.39
C GLY A 223 12.35 -16.91 7.16
N GLN A 224 11.24 -16.80 7.88
CA GLN A 224 10.09 -17.70 7.70
C GLN A 224 9.30 -17.42 6.42
N ILE A 225 9.36 -16.20 5.87
CA ILE A 225 8.59 -15.81 4.71
C ILE A 225 9.51 -15.58 3.52
N LEU A 226 9.19 -16.21 2.39
CA LEU A 226 10.09 -16.31 1.24
C LEU A 226 9.81 -15.25 0.17
N THR A 227 8.60 -14.67 0.13
CA THR A 227 8.21 -13.64 -0.84
C THR A 227 7.44 -12.51 -0.17
N SER A 228 7.43 -11.35 -0.81
CA SER A 228 6.60 -10.20 -0.44
C SER A 228 6.15 -9.45 -1.67
N ILE A 229 5.09 -8.65 -1.56
CA ILE A 229 4.69 -7.64 -2.55
C ILE A 229 4.88 -6.23 -2.05
N TRP A 230 5.33 -6.05 -0.82
CA TRP A 230 5.61 -4.74 -0.24
C TRP A 230 7.12 -4.52 -0.09
N SER A 231 7.56 -3.28 -0.29
CA SER A 231 8.96 -2.86 -0.15
C SER A 231 9.39 -2.59 1.30
N TRP A 232 8.47 -2.69 2.24
CA TRP A 232 8.67 -2.35 3.65
C TRP A 232 8.21 -3.42 4.63
#